data_db757ecfc45bdc4e525469e6d02fcbda
#
_entry.id   db757ecfc45bdc4e525469e6d02fcbda
#
_cell.length_a   1.000
_cell.length_b   1.000
_cell.length_c   1.000
_cell.angle_alpha   90.00
_cell.angle_beta   90.00
_cell.angle_gamma   90.00
#
_symmetry.space_group_name_H-M   'P 1'
#
loop_
_entity.id
_entity.type
_entity.pdbx_description
1 polymer ?
#
loop_
_entity_poly.entity_id
_entity_poly.type
_entity_poly.pdbx_seq_one_letter_code
_entity_poly.pdbx_strand_id
1 'polypeptide(L)'
;MADHTPKKYPSLRFFITVTIMIIVGFVLLLSVGFYYIKTSSILRKTSRDSIVRELNQVNDTIQDQVETIDSVIPLFMSNEVIQNALENPDAGTNHPFSVERQMSYIYNSSALSEKNFTDSIYIYNNHNIIYHAYTSGILENVEDTSDFLQSTIDASDPHLMCYTSPLHEQNMYFARNLYSSNSGNRIGMIVININARKWIEYCSKTIDSSWFIMLFNREFSLSTDSDFSGEDLQTLYSSLNTKKGSVLFKEQSFAGKDYFMASQSLERLGLTSAVAAPKELLLENLNSTLKSYLLVTLAVALIALFAAFIISRAVTRPIDTMILLINEISKGNRSSLPPESFYRNSRCGPSPLIRCFCSLTPIIGIFISKNFL
;
A
#
# COMPACT_ATOMS: atom_id res chain seq x y z
N MET A 1 -70.19 -0.38 -37.16
CA MET A 1 -70.13 -1.06 -35.87
C MET A 1 -68.70 -1.05 -35.40
N ALA A 2 -68.34 -0.12 -34.47
CA ALA A 2 -66.99 0.00 -33.92
C ALA A 2 -66.94 -0.92 -32.70
N ASP A 3 -66.06 -1.90 -32.77
CA ASP A 3 -65.84 -2.88 -31.71
C ASP A 3 -65.09 -2.20 -30.54
N HIS A 4 -65.84 -1.82 -29.50
CA HIS A 4 -65.26 -1.27 -28.26
C HIS A 4 -64.82 -2.42 -27.36
N THR A 5 -63.59 -2.94 -27.59
CA THR A 5 -62.95 -3.81 -26.61
C THR A 5 -62.70 -3.00 -25.33
N PRO A 6 -63.21 -3.44 -24.16
CA PRO A 6 -63.03 -2.72 -22.91
C PRO A 6 -61.53 -2.73 -22.54
N LYS A 7 -60.89 -1.56 -22.46
CA LYS A 7 -59.56 -1.41 -21.92
C LYS A 7 -59.52 -1.99 -20.50
N LYS A 8 -58.85 -3.14 -20.32
CA LYS A 8 -58.56 -3.73 -18.99
C LYS A 8 -57.61 -2.78 -18.25
N TYR A 9 -58.15 -1.97 -17.38
CA TYR A 9 -57.31 -1.16 -16.45
C TYR A 9 -56.59 -2.12 -15.49
N PRO A 10 -55.29 -1.91 -15.21
CA PRO A 10 -54.56 -2.72 -14.26
C PRO A 10 -55.21 -2.59 -12.86
N SER A 11 -55.33 -3.72 -12.16
CA SER A 11 -55.95 -3.72 -10.85
C SER A 11 -55.21 -2.80 -9.87
N LEU A 12 -55.93 -2.13 -8.98
CA LEU A 12 -55.36 -1.25 -7.94
C LEU A 12 -54.22 -1.95 -7.17
N ARG A 13 -54.30 -3.27 -6.99
CA ARG A 13 -53.23 -4.09 -6.41
C ARG A 13 -51.95 -4.04 -7.21
N PHE A 14 -52.03 -4.17 -8.52
CA PHE A 14 -50.89 -4.14 -9.40
C PHE A 14 -50.17 -2.76 -9.29
N PHE A 15 -50.94 -1.69 -9.32
CA PHE A 15 -50.40 -0.33 -9.23
C PHE A 15 -49.67 -0.09 -7.89
N ILE A 16 -50.28 -0.44 -6.75
CA ILE A 16 -49.69 -0.29 -5.42
C ILE A 16 -48.41 -1.13 -5.30
N THR A 17 -48.46 -2.40 -5.74
CA THR A 17 -47.28 -3.28 -5.65
C THR A 17 -46.13 -2.78 -6.48
N VAL A 18 -46.39 -2.32 -7.72
CA VAL A 18 -45.37 -1.77 -8.63
C VAL A 18 -44.77 -0.48 -8.05
N THR A 19 -45.60 0.41 -7.49
CA THR A 19 -45.14 1.66 -6.88
C THR A 19 -44.20 1.38 -5.70
N ILE A 20 -44.58 0.46 -4.81
CA ILE A 20 -43.72 0.07 -3.68
C ILE A 20 -42.43 -0.58 -4.18
N MET A 21 -42.50 -1.43 -5.20
CA MET A 21 -41.34 -2.08 -5.81
C MET A 21 -40.33 -1.04 -6.37
N ILE A 22 -40.85 -0.04 -7.08
CA ILE A 22 -40.02 1.05 -7.63
C ILE A 22 -39.35 1.85 -6.51
N ILE A 23 -40.09 2.21 -5.46
CA ILE A 23 -39.54 2.97 -4.34
C ILE A 23 -38.46 2.17 -3.62
N VAL A 24 -38.69 0.90 -3.30
CA VAL A 24 -37.73 0.01 -2.67
C VAL A 24 -36.51 -0.18 -3.56
N GLY A 25 -36.68 -0.44 -4.86
CA GLY A 25 -35.61 -0.58 -5.82
C GLY A 25 -34.73 0.69 -5.89
N PHE A 26 -35.36 1.87 -5.90
CA PHE A 26 -34.65 3.14 -5.94
C PHE A 26 -33.82 3.37 -4.66
N VAL A 27 -34.39 3.13 -3.48
CA VAL A 27 -33.67 3.25 -2.21
C VAL A 27 -32.50 2.30 -2.13
N LEU A 28 -32.65 1.06 -2.61
CA LEU A 28 -31.56 0.08 -2.64
C LEU A 28 -30.44 0.48 -3.59
N LEU A 29 -30.76 0.98 -4.79
CA LEU A 29 -29.76 1.51 -5.72
C LEU A 29 -28.97 2.68 -5.12
N LEU A 30 -29.65 3.61 -4.47
CA LEU A 30 -28.98 4.71 -3.77
C LEU A 30 -28.08 4.20 -2.64
N SER A 31 -28.53 3.22 -1.86
CA SER A 31 -27.75 2.63 -0.77
C SER A 31 -26.49 1.94 -1.29
N VAL A 32 -26.58 1.14 -2.35
CA VAL A 32 -25.42 0.48 -2.98
C VAL A 32 -24.45 1.50 -3.54
N GLY A 33 -24.95 2.52 -4.24
CA GLY A 33 -24.14 3.60 -4.81
C GLY A 33 -23.38 4.38 -3.72
N PHE A 34 -24.06 4.77 -2.66
CA PHE A 34 -23.47 5.48 -1.53
C PHE A 34 -22.41 4.62 -0.82
N TYR A 35 -22.72 3.34 -0.58
CA TYR A 35 -21.77 2.40 0.01
C TYR A 35 -20.50 2.26 -0.84
N TYR A 36 -20.65 2.08 -2.16
CA TYR A 36 -19.52 1.97 -3.08
C TYR A 36 -18.61 3.21 -3.02
N ILE A 37 -19.17 4.41 -3.13
CA ILE A 37 -18.41 5.66 -3.09
C ILE A 37 -17.69 5.80 -1.74
N LYS A 38 -18.40 5.55 -0.63
CA LYS A 38 -17.83 5.69 0.72
C LYS A 38 -16.72 4.69 0.98
N THR A 39 -16.93 3.42 0.62
CA THR A 39 -15.94 2.35 0.83
C THR A 39 -14.71 2.55 -0.05
N SER A 40 -14.88 2.94 -1.32
CA SER A 40 -13.77 3.26 -2.22
C SER A 40 -12.92 4.42 -1.68
N SER A 41 -13.56 5.47 -1.15
CA SER A 41 -12.84 6.60 -0.54
C SER A 41 -12.05 6.20 0.72
N ILE A 42 -12.67 5.41 1.61
CA ILE A 42 -12.02 4.92 2.82
C ILE A 42 -10.82 4.04 2.45
N LEU A 43 -11.01 3.10 1.51
CA LEU A 43 -9.94 2.20 1.08
C LEU A 43 -8.74 2.97 0.52
N ARG A 44 -8.99 3.93 -0.40
CA ARG A 44 -7.91 4.76 -0.96
C ARG A 44 -7.15 5.50 0.14
N LYS A 45 -7.84 6.03 1.15
CA LYS A 45 -7.20 6.68 2.29
C LYS A 45 -6.39 5.68 3.12
N THR A 46 -6.97 4.53 3.46
CA THR A 46 -6.29 3.49 4.26
C THR A 46 -5.09 2.93 3.52
N SER A 47 -5.20 2.65 2.20
CA SER A 47 -4.08 2.20 1.37
C SER A 47 -2.97 3.23 1.33
N ARG A 48 -3.31 4.52 1.14
CA ARG A 48 -2.33 5.60 1.21
C ARG A 48 -1.59 5.62 2.55
N ASP A 49 -2.34 5.60 3.65
CA ASP A 49 -1.77 5.69 5.00
C ASP A 49 -0.90 4.45 5.32
N SER A 50 -1.26 3.27 4.79
CA SER A 50 -0.45 2.06 4.92
C SER A 50 0.84 2.15 4.11
N ILE A 51 0.78 2.50 2.82
CA ILE A 51 1.97 2.58 1.96
C ILE A 51 2.94 3.66 2.45
N VAL A 52 2.42 4.79 2.95
CA VAL A 52 3.26 5.85 3.52
C VAL A 52 3.95 5.38 4.82
N ARG A 53 3.27 4.60 5.66
CA ARG A 53 3.90 4.01 6.86
C ARG A 53 5.02 3.05 6.49
N GLU A 54 4.78 2.16 5.52
CA GLU A 54 5.80 1.23 5.05
C GLU A 54 7.00 1.95 4.44
N LEU A 55 6.76 3.00 3.63
CA LEU A 55 7.83 3.84 3.11
C LEU A 55 8.68 4.46 4.24
N ASN A 56 8.04 5.00 5.27
CA ASN A 56 8.75 5.56 6.42
C ASN A 56 9.57 4.48 7.13
N GLN A 57 9.00 3.29 7.37
CA GLN A 57 9.70 2.18 8.00
C GLN A 57 10.92 1.71 7.17
N VAL A 58 10.76 1.64 5.85
CA VAL A 58 11.88 1.35 4.94
C VAL A 58 12.95 2.43 5.03
N ASN A 59 12.56 3.71 5.00
CA ASN A 59 13.50 4.83 5.11
C ASN A 59 14.24 4.85 6.45
N ASP A 60 13.54 4.57 7.55
CA ASP A 60 14.17 4.42 8.87
C ASP A 60 15.17 3.26 8.87
N THR A 61 14.81 2.10 8.27
CA THR A 61 15.73 0.97 8.12
C THR A 61 16.96 1.34 7.27
N ILE A 62 16.77 2.05 6.15
CA ILE A 62 17.86 2.54 5.30
C ILE A 62 18.78 3.47 6.12
N GLN A 63 18.21 4.38 6.88
CA GLN A 63 18.98 5.31 7.71
C GLN A 63 19.79 4.57 8.78
N ASP A 64 19.18 3.60 9.48
CA ASP A 64 19.87 2.77 10.47
C ASP A 64 21.04 1.99 9.86
N GLN A 65 20.91 1.50 8.62
CA GLN A 65 22.00 0.84 7.92
C GLN A 65 23.12 1.84 7.56
N VAL A 66 22.78 3.03 7.11
CA VAL A 66 23.76 4.09 6.81
C VAL A 66 24.50 4.50 8.07
N GLU A 67 23.82 4.64 9.21
CA GLU A 67 24.43 4.91 10.50
C GLU A 67 25.34 3.76 10.97
N THR A 68 24.95 2.51 10.71
CA THR A 68 25.80 1.34 10.96
C THR A 68 27.09 1.42 10.15
N ILE A 69 27.00 1.75 8.85
CA ILE A 69 28.17 1.92 7.97
C ILE A 69 29.06 3.06 8.50
N ASP A 70 28.48 4.19 8.83
CA ASP A 70 29.22 5.37 9.33
C ASP A 70 29.92 5.09 10.67
N SER A 71 29.28 4.31 11.55
CA SER A 71 29.81 3.97 12.88
C SER A 71 31.04 3.07 12.84
N VAL A 72 31.25 2.31 11.76
CA VAL A 72 32.41 1.43 11.62
C VAL A 72 33.68 2.21 11.19
N ILE A 73 33.51 3.33 10.49
CA ILE A 73 34.65 4.13 9.98
C ILE A 73 35.60 4.60 11.07
N PRO A 74 35.15 5.13 12.23
CA PRO A 74 36.02 5.48 13.33
C PRO A 74 36.87 4.32 13.87
N LEU A 75 36.41 3.07 13.76
CA LEU A 75 37.16 1.89 14.19
C LEU A 75 38.42 1.69 13.32
N PHE A 76 38.29 1.95 12.00
CA PHE A 76 39.49 1.95 11.13
C PHE A 76 40.45 3.06 11.48
N MET A 77 39.93 4.23 11.80
CA MET A 77 40.77 5.39 12.15
C MET A 77 41.44 5.28 13.52
N SER A 78 40.85 4.53 14.46
CA SER A 78 41.45 4.30 15.78
C SER A 78 42.57 3.25 15.77
N ASN A 79 42.74 2.53 14.64
CA ASN A 79 43.77 1.51 14.51
C ASN A 79 45.12 2.14 14.13
N GLU A 80 46.11 1.99 14.99
CA GLU A 80 47.45 2.59 14.81
C GLU A 80 48.15 2.12 13.53
N VAL A 81 47.97 0.85 13.11
CA VAL A 81 48.61 0.31 11.89
C VAL A 81 48.03 0.98 10.65
N ILE A 82 46.72 1.18 10.62
CA ILE A 82 46.06 1.85 9.50
C ILE A 82 46.40 3.33 9.48
N GLN A 83 46.35 4.01 10.63
CA GLN A 83 46.67 5.43 10.73
C GLN A 83 48.12 5.70 10.31
N ASN A 84 49.08 4.93 10.80
CA ASN A 84 50.47 5.04 10.41
C ASN A 84 50.73 4.82 8.93
N ALA A 85 50.00 3.86 8.31
CA ALA A 85 50.10 3.59 6.88
C ALA A 85 49.57 4.75 6.03
N LEU A 86 48.57 5.47 6.53
CA LEU A 86 48.00 6.63 5.83
C LEU A 86 48.87 7.90 6.01
N GLU A 87 49.43 8.13 7.22
CA GLU A 87 50.21 9.30 7.51
C GLU A 87 51.67 9.20 7.01
N ASN A 88 52.27 7.98 7.05
CA ASN A 88 53.69 7.74 6.73
C ASN A 88 53.82 6.54 5.77
N PRO A 89 53.37 6.64 4.52
CA PRO A 89 53.37 5.51 3.59
C PRO A 89 54.76 4.95 3.27
N ASP A 90 55.81 5.78 3.34
CA ASP A 90 57.21 5.42 3.05
C ASP A 90 57.95 4.79 4.24
N ALA A 91 57.31 4.76 5.42
CA ALA A 91 57.90 4.08 6.56
C ALA A 91 57.90 2.56 6.30
N GLY A 92 59.06 1.96 6.07
CA GLY A 92 59.28 0.57 5.68
C GLY A 92 58.71 -0.51 6.62
N THR A 93 57.92 -0.10 7.62
CA THR A 93 57.18 -0.93 8.56
C THR A 93 55.73 -1.23 8.11
N ASN A 94 55.24 -0.52 7.10
CA ASN A 94 53.84 -0.58 6.66
C ASN A 94 53.65 -1.57 5.48
N HIS A 95 53.83 -2.87 5.73
CA HIS A 95 53.50 -3.87 4.73
C HIS A 95 51.98 -3.85 4.40
N PRO A 96 51.60 -3.70 3.14
CA PRO A 96 50.16 -3.70 2.75
C PRO A 96 49.38 -4.84 3.38
N PHE A 97 49.94 -6.03 3.43
CA PHE A 97 49.31 -7.21 4.05
C PHE A 97 49.01 -7.01 5.54
N SER A 98 49.80 -6.23 6.30
CA SER A 98 49.48 -5.96 7.71
C SER A 98 48.30 -5.04 7.87
N VAL A 99 48.15 -4.04 7.00
CA VAL A 99 47.00 -3.11 6.95
C VAL A 99 45.74 -3.86 6.57
N GLU A 100 45.78 -4.62 5.48
CA GLU A 100 44.66 -5.40 4.98
C GLU A 100 44.15 -6.44 5.98
N ARG A 101 45.06 -7.07 6.73
CA ARG A 101 44.71 -7.97 7.82
C ARG A 101 43.98 -7.26 8.95
N GLN A 102 44.42 -6.04 9.32
CA GLN A 102 43.73 -5.25 10.33
C GLN A 102 42.36 -4.76 9.85
N MET A 103 42.26 -4.34 8.60
CA MET A 103 40.97 -4.00 8.00
C MET A 103 40.00 -5.17 8.07
N SER A 104 40.43 -6.37 7.66
CA SER A 104 39.60 -7.59 7.72
C SER A 104 39.22 -7.96 9.16
N TYR A 105 40.10 -7.77 10.13
CA TYR A 105 39.81 -8.00 11.54
C TYR A 105 38.72 -7.04 12.06
N ILE A 106 38.89 -5.72 11.77
CA ILE A 106 37.90 -4.70 12.16
C ILE A 106 36.53 -4.99 11.52
N TYR A 107 36.52 -5.29 10.22
CA TYR A 107 35.28 -5.66 9.54
C TYR A 107 34.59 -6.85 10.20
N ASN A 108 35.31 -7.96 10.40
CA ASN A 108 34.73 -9.19 10.95
C ASN A 108 34.25 -9.03 12.39
N SER A 109 34.80 -8.08 13.15
CA SER A 109 34.38 -7.76 14.53
C SER A 109 33.29 -6.69 14.60
N SER A 110 32.90 -6.11 13.46
CA SER A 110 31.91 -5.04 13.38
C SER A 110 30.50 -5.57 13.11
N ALA A 111 29.49 -4.76 13.44
CA ALA A 111 28.08 -5.06 13.11
C ALA A 111 27.83 -5.17 11.61
N LEU A 112 28.74 -4.67 10.77
CA LEU A 112 28.62 -4.68 9.32
C LEU A 112 28.79 -6.10 8.75
N SER A 113 29.64 -6.93 9.35
CA SER A 113 29.90 -8.30 8.92
C SER A 113 28.67 -9.21 9.05
N GLU A 114 27.81 -8.97 10.04
CA GLU A 114 26.59 -9.74 10.26
C GLU A 114 25.52 -9.49 9.19
N LYS A 115 25.59 -8.36 8.49
CA LYS A 115 24.57 -7.93 7.52
C LYS A 115 24.74 -8.60 6.15
N ASN A 116 25.93 -9.07 5.82
CA ASN A 116 26.26 -9.82 4.61
C ASN A 116 25.95 -9.12 3.26
N PHE A 117 25.90 -7.79 3.26
CA PHE A 117 25.71 -7.00 2.03
C PHE A 117 26.99 -6.22 1.62
N THR A 118 28.04 -6.23 2.42
CA THR A 118 29.33 -5.60 2.09
C THR A 118 30.12 -6.54 1.20
N ASP A 119 30.51 -6.08 0.02
CA ASP A 119 31.33 -6.85 -0.93
C ASP A 119 32.82 -6.59 -0.71
N SER A 120 33.23 -5.34 -0.47
CA SER A 120 34.64 -4.99 -0.25
C SER A 120 34.80 -3.65 0.50
N ILE A 121 35.97 -3.44 1.10
CA ILE A 121 36.35 -2.19 1.75
C ILE A 121 37.70 -1.75 1.21
N TYR A 122 37.79 -0.49 0.78
CA TYR A 122 39.00 0.13 0.28
C TYR A 122 39.39 1.30 1.17
N ILE A 123 40.71 1.46 1.38
CA ILE A 123 41.28 2.68 1.99
C ILE A 123 42.31 3.23 1.02
N TYR A 124 42.10 4.45 0.57
CA TYR A 124 43.01 5.19 -0.31
C TYR A 124 43.77 6.18 0.52
N ASN A 125 45.11 6.24 0.36
CA ASN A 125 45.90 7.33 0.93
C ASN A 125 46.07 8.46 -0.10
N ASN A 126 46.64 9.60 0.35
CA ASN A 126 46.90 10.73 -0.55
C ASN A 126 48.02 10.49 -1.59
N HIS A 127 48.70 9.33 -1.55
CA HIS A 127 49.77 8.92 -2.46
C HIS A 127 49.33 7.83 -3.44
N ASN A 128 48.04 7.66 -3.61
CA ASN A 128 47.41 6.64 -4.48
C ASN A 128 47.73 5.17 -4.10
N ILE A 129 48.16 4.93 -2.84
CA ILE A 129 48.27 3.56 -2.33
C ILE A 129 46.88 3.10 -1.89
N ILE A 130 46.49 1.92 -2.31
CA ILE A 130 45.19 1.33 -2.03
C ILE A 130 45.37 0.10 -1.16
N TYR A 131 44.71 0.10 -0.01
CA TYR A 131 44.57 -1.06 0.86
C TYR A 131 43.17 -1.61 0.71
N HIS A 132 43.02 -2.92 0.67
CA HIS A 132 41.70 -3.53 0.44
C HIS A 132 41.44 -4.74 1.33
N ALA A 133 40.17 -4.91 1.70
CA ALA A 133 39.67 -6.10 2.36
C ALA A 133 38.48 -6.64 1.54
N TYR A 134 38.60 -7.87 1.08
CA TYR A 134 37.51 -8.56 0.38
C TYR A 134 36.69 -9.36 1.37
N THR A 135 35.39 -9.18 1.31
CA THR A 135 34.44 -9.89 2.17
C THR A 135 33.68 -10.97 1.40
N SER A 136 33.37 -10.74 0.12
CA SER A 136 32.59 -11.66 -0.74
C SER A 136 33.43 -12.53 -1.68
N GLY A 137 34.73 -12.29 -1.78
CA GLY A 137 35.63 -12.99 -2.71
C GLY A 137 35.50 -12.59 -4.19
N ILE A 138 34.70 -11.60 -4.50
CA ILE A 138 34.58 -11.05 -5.86
C ILE A 138 35.68 -10.01 -6.06
N LEU A 139 36.59 -10.26 -6.99
CA LEU A 139 37.62 -9.30 -7.40
C LEU A 139 36.97 -8.29 -8.36
N GLU A 140 36.74 -7.08 -7.87
CA GLU A 140 36.41 -5.95 -8.75
C GLU A 140 37.66 -5.40 -9.40
N ASN A 141 37.51 -4.73 -10.54
CA ASN A 141 38.57 -3.94 -11.11
C ASN A 141 38.75 -2.66 -10.25
N VAL A 142 39.65 -2.75 -9.27
CA VAL A 142 39.90 -1.71 -8.26
C VAL A 142 40.36 -0.41 -8.92
N GLU A 143 41.07 -0.48 -10.05
CA GLU A 143 41.60 0.69 -10.77
C GLU A 143 40.48 1.55 -11.34
N ASP A 144 39.52 0.95 -12.06
CA ASP A 144 38.41 1.67 -12.68
C ASP A 144 37.48 2.31 -11.59
N THR A 145 37.27 1.58 -10.50
CA THR A 145 36.49 2.09 -9.35
C THR A 145 37.22 3.22 -8.64
N SER A 146 38.54 3.13 -8.49
CA SER A 146 39.38 4.16 -7.88
C SER A 146 39.32 5.48 -8.64
N ASP A 147 39.49 5.43 -9.96
CA ASP A 147 39.49 6.63 -10.81
C ASP A 147 38.14 7.33 -10.79
N PHE A 148 37.06 6.56 -10.84
CA PHE A 148 35.71 7.09 -10.71
C PHE A 148 35.50 7.78 -9.36
N LEU A 149 35.85 7.14 -8.25
CA LEU A 149 35.63 7.68 -6.91
C LEU A 149 36.52 8.90 -6.64
N GLN A 150 37.77 8.87 -7.06
CA GLN A 150 38.70 10.01 -6.89
C GLN A 150 38.24 11.25 -7.68
N SER A 151 37.65 11.05 -8.85
CA SER A 151 37.11 12.14 -9.69
C SER A 151 35.79 12.71 -9.16
N THR A 152 35.03 11.90 -8.44
CA THR A 152 33.63 12.23 -8.04
C THR A 152 33.55 12.76 -6.61
N ILE A 153 34.45 12.31 -5.71
CA ILE A 153 34.37 12.64 -4.29
C ILE A 153 34.95 14.03 -4.02
N ASP A 154 34.14 14.90 -3.43
CA ASP A 154 34.63 16.19 -2.92
C ASP A 154 35.58 15.94 -1.74
N ALA A 155 36.87 16.27 -1.95
CA ALA A 155 37.92 16.11 -0.95
C ALA A 155 37.71 16.96 0.32
N SER A 156 36.83 17.94 0.28
CA SER A 156 36.53 18.83 1.41
C SER A 156 35.39 18.35 2.29
N ASP A 157 34.56 17.41 1.84
CA ASP A 157 33.41 16.95 2.61
C ASP A 157 33.80 15.86 3.64
N PRO A 158 33.61 16.10 4.94
CA PRO A 158 33.93 15.14 5.99
C PRO A 158 32.80 14.10 6.23
N HIS A 159 31.66 14.25 5.57
CA HIS A 159 30.52 13.40 5.79
C HIS A 159 30.57 12.13 4.94
N LEU A 160 29.83 11.10 5.39
CA LEU A 160 29.64 9.90 4.60
C LEU A 160 28.73 10.21 3.41
N MET A 161 29.19 9.91 2.23
CA MET A 161 28.48 10.11 0.96
C MET A 161 28.21 8.77 0.29
N CYS A 162 27.09 8.68 -0.43
CA CYS A 162 26.72 7.51 -1.20
C CYS A 162 26.87 7.81 -2.70
N TYR A 163 27.57 6.94 -3.39
CA TYR A 163 27.77 7.00 -4.86
C TYR A 163 27.27 5.74 -5.51
N THR A 164 26.70 5.89 -6.70
CA THR A 164 26.32 4.78 -7.57
C THR A 164 27.17 4.85 -8.83
N SER A 165 27.70 3.72 -9.26
CA SER A 165 28.51 3.68 -10.48
C SER A 165 27.69 3.21 -11.66
N PRO A 166 27.77 3.89 -12.81
CA PRO A 166 27.17 3.40 -14.04
C PRO A 166 27.85 2.14 -14.59
N LEU A 167 29.09 1.86 -14.14
CA LEU A 167 29.86 0.69 -14.57
C LEU A 167 29.42 -0.60 -13.86
N HIS A 168 28.85 -0.48 -12.66
CA HIS A 168 28.46 -1.60 -11.80
C HIS A 168 27.07 -1.35 -11.21
N GLU A 169 26.04 -1.65 -11.98
CA GLU A 169 24.63 -1.39 -11.60
C GLU A 169 24.18 -2.05 -10.29
N GLN A 170 24.95 -3.03 -9.79
CA GLN A 170 24.62 -3.74 -8.55
C GLN A 170 25.36 -3.20 -7.31
N ASN A 171 26.27 -2.22 -7.50
CA ASN A 171 27.13 -1.72 -6.42
C ASN A 171 26.80 -0.29 -6.02
N MET A 172 26.83 -0.07 -4.73
CA MET A 172 26.74 1.25 -4.12
C MET A 172 28.00 1.47 -3.25
N TYR A 173 28.58 2.64 -3.35
CA TYR A 173 29.81 2.99 -2.67
C TYR A 173 29.52 4.04 -1.61
N PHE A 174 29.79 3.69 -0.35
CA PHE A 174 29.76 4.63 0.76
C PHE A 174 31.19 5.10 1.04
N ALA A 175 31.44 6.38 0.77
CA ALA A 175 32.76 6.95 0.87
C ALA A 175 32.82 8.07 1.89
N ARG A 176 33.95 8.15 2.64
CA ARG A 176 34.23 9.21 3.59
C ARG A 176 35.68 9.58 3.59
N ASN A 177 35.96 10.88 3.58
CA ASN A 177 37.35 11.38 3.75
C ASN A 177 37.83 11.14 5.17
N LEU A 178 39.09 10.74 5.27
CA LEU A 178 39.81 10.47 6.53
C LEU A 178 40.76 11.59 6.84
N TYR A 179 40.74 12.05 8.09
CA TYR A 179 41.56 13.16 8.56
C TYR A 179 42.46 12.73 9.72
N SER A 180 43.70 13.21 9.73
CA SER A 180 44.64 12.97 10.82
C SER A 180 44.13 13.58 12.12
N SER A 181 44.14 12.80 13.19
CA SER A 181 43.81 13.27 14.54
C SER A 181 44.80 14.31 15.06
N ASN A 182 46.03 14.31 14.53
CA ASN A 182 47.12 15.18 15.01
C ASN A 182 47.17 16.50 14.25
N SER A 183 47.02 16.46 12.91
CA SER A 183 47.17 17.64 12.05
C SER A 183 45.86 18.23 11.54
N GLY A 184 44.77 17.48 11.60
CA GLY A 184 43.50 17.85 10.99
C GLY A 184 43.49 17.80 9.46
N ASN A 185 44.62 17.43 8.84
CA ASN A 185 44.70 17.31 7.39
C ASN A 185 44.06 16.02 6.89
N ARG A 186 43.52 16.06 5.66
CA ARG A 186 43.08 14.86 4.99
C ARG A 186 44.28 13.94 4.72
N ILE A 187 44.17 12.69 5.16
CA ILE A 187 45.22 11.66 5.00
C ILE A 187 44.79 10.55 4.03
N GLY A 188 43.52 10.47 3.68
CA GLY A 188 43.01 9.46 2.77
C GLY A 188 41.52 9.48 2.68
N MET A 189 40.99 8.36 2.24
CA MET A 189 39.55 8.11 2.05
C MET A 189 39.26 6.64 2.30
N ILE A 190 38.16 6.33 2.97
CA ILE A 190 37.64 4.99 3.07
C ILE A 190 36.39 4.85 2.16
N VAL A 191 36.30 3.73 1.48
CA VAL A 191 35.17 3.37 0.61
C VAL A 191 34.69 1.97 1.00
N ILE A 192 33.42 1.88 1.31
CA ILE A 192 32.74 0.63 1.63
C ILE A 192 31.82 0.30 0.45
N ASN A 193 32.14 -0.76 -0.28
CA ASN A 193 31.37 -1.24 -1.40
C ASN A 193 30.26 -2.17 -0.91
N ILE A 194 29.04 -1.82 -1.25
CA ILE A 194 27.83 -2.51 -0.84
C ILE A 194 27.16 -3.14 -2.08
N ASN A 195 26.79 -4.40 -1.97
CA ASN A 195 25.91 -5.04 -2.95
C ASN A 195 24.48 -4.47 -2.77
N ALA A 196 24.09 -3.62 -3.70
CA ALA A 196 22.84 -2.88 -3.61
C ALA A 196 21.61 -3.79 -3.58
N ARG A 197 21.66 -4.94 -4.31
CA ARG A 197 20.57 -5.92 -4.31
C ARG A 197 20.40 -6.58 -2.93
N LYS A 198 21.49 -7.07 -2.35
CA LYS A 198 21.44 -7.65 -0.99
C LYS A 198 21.01 -6.63 0.05
N TRP A 199 21.42 -5.38 -0.12
CA TRP A 199 21.07 -4.29 0.78
C TRP A 199 19.58 -3.93 0.72
N ILE A 200 19.00 -3.77 -0.48
CA ILE A 200 17.57 -3.49 -0.63
C ILE A 200 16.72 -4.69 -0.18
N GLU A 201 17.16 -5.93 -0.44
CA GLU A 201 16.51 -7.13 0.08
C GLU A 201 16.53 -7.19 1.61
N TYR A 202 17.64 -6.74 2.24
CA TYR A 202 17.68 -6.61 3.67
C TYR A 202 16.66 -5.58 4.20
N CYS A 203 16.57 -4.44 3.56
CA CYS A 203 15.59 -3.39 3.91
C CYS A 203 14.14 -3.83 3.67
N SER A 204 13.91 -4.74 2.72
CA SER A 204 12.56 -5.25 2.40
C SER A 204 12.02 -6.28 3.37
N LYS A 205 12.84 -6.86 4.26
CA LYS A 205 12.41 -7.92 5.20
C LYS A 205 11.32 -7.48 6.17
N THR A 206 11.14 -6.19 6.35
CA THR A 206 10.17 -5.61 7.29
C THR A 206 8.83 -5.28 6.66
N ILE A 207 8.69 -5.37 5.34
CA ILE A 207 7.46 -5.06 4.61
C ILE A 207 6.73 -6.34 4.19
N ASP A 208 5.46 -6.19 3.83
CA ASP A 208 4.66 -7.28 3.26
C ASP A 208 5.30 -7.81 1.98
N SER A 209 5.38 -9.14 1.85
CA SER A 209 6.01 -9.82 0.71
C SER A 209 5.35 -9.54 -0.66
N SER A 210 4.13 -9.02 -0.65
CA SER A 210 3.40 -8.61 -1.86
C SER A 210 3.74 -7.19 -2.33
N TRP A 211 4.53 -6.46 -1.55
CA TRP A 211 4.94 -5.10 -1.83
C TRP A 211 6.42 -5.09 -2.21
N PHE A 212 6.86 -4.07 -2.90
CA PHE A 212 8.24 -3.97 -3.32
C PHE A 212 8.81 -2.57 -3.12
N ILE A 213 10.11 -2.56 -2.86
CA ILE A 213 10.90 -1.35 -2.68
C ILE A 213 11.62 -1.04 -3.98
N MET A 214 11.74 0.23 -4.27
CA MET A 214 12.54 0.76 -5.35
C MET A 214 13.45 1.85 -4.83
N LEU A 215 14.68 1.89 -5.34
CA LEU A 215 15.65 2.94 -5.11
C LEU A 215 16.11 3.49 -6.44
N PHE A 216 16.14 4.80 -6.59
CA PHE A 216 16.53 5.44 -7.83
C PHE A 216 17.34 6.72 -7.61
N ASN A 217 18.16 7.02 -8.59
CA ASN A 217 18.61 8.37 -8.90
C ASN A 217 18.62 8.55 -10.43
N ARG A 218 19.34 9.54 -10.95
CA ARG A 218 19.40 9.79 -12.41
C ARG A 218 20.06 8.67 -13.20
N GLU A 219 20.98 7.93 -12.59
CA GLU A 219 21.87 6.97 -13.25
C GLU A 219 21.67 5.54 -12.73
N PHE A 220 20.96 5.40 -11.62
CA PHE A 220 20.80 4.15 -10.91
C PHE A 220 19.32 3.88 -10.64
N SER A 221 18.92 2.64 -10.85
CA SER A 221 17.58 2.16 -10.49
C SER A 221 17.62 0.69 -10.07
N LEU A 222 16.98 0.40 -8.96
CA LEU A 222 16.92 -0.94 -8.39
C LEU A 222 15.55 -1.20 -7.79
N SER A 223 15.05 -2.43 -7.96
CA SER A 223 13.81 -2.91 -7.34
C SER A 223 14.04 -4.27 -6.68
N THR A 224 13.28 -4.55 -5.61
CA THR A 224 13.20 -5.91 -5.04
C THR A 224 12.43 -6.87 -5.94
N ASP A 225 11.56 -6.38 -6.81
CA ASP A 225 10.86 -7.17 -7.80
C ASP A 225 11.69 -7.25 -9.09
N SER A 226 11.98 -8.47 -9.54
CA SER A 226 12.77 -8.76 -10.75
C SER A 226 11.98 -8.54 -12.05
N ASP A 227 10.65 -8.37 -11.98
CA ASP A 227 9.81 -8.18 -13.17
C ASP A 227 9.99 -6.79 -13.79
N PHE A 228 10.66 -5.86 -13.08
CA PHE A 228 10.92 -4.50 -13.59
C PHE A 228 12.28 -4.40 -14.24
N SER A 229 12.28 -3.96 -15.50
CA SER A 229 13.51 -3.60 -16.20
C SER A 229 14.07 -2.26 -15.69
N GLY A 230 15.38 -2.03 -15.88
CA GLY A 230 15.99 -0.73 -15.56
C GLY A 230 15.34 0.43 -16.33
N GLU A 231 14.91 0.22 -17.57
CA GLU A 231 14.22 1.22 -18.39
C GLU A 231 12.83 1.60 -17.81
N ASP A 232 12.08 0.62 -17.32
CA ASP A 232 10.78 0.87 -16.66
C ASP A 232 10.96 1.71 -15.41
N LEU A 233 11.98 1.38 -14.60
CA LEU A 233 12.30 2.10 -13.37
C LEU A 233 12.77 3.54 -13.64
N GLN A 234 13.58 3.77 -14.67
CA GLN A 234 14.02 5.12 -15.06
C GLN A 234 12.86 5.96 -15.61
N THR A 235 11.97 5.35 -16.39
CA THR A 235 10.74 6.00 -16.86
C THR A 235 9.86 6.40 -15.66
N LEU A 236 9.74 5.50 -14.70
CA LEU A 236 9.01 5.76 -13.45
C LEU A 236 9.66 6.91 -12.68
N TYR A 237 10.98 6.89 -12.48
CA TYR A 237 11.72 7.96 -11.80
C TYR A 237 11.49 9.32 -12.44
N SER A 238 11.54 9.42 -13.77
CA SER A 238 11.29 10.67 -14.51
C SER A 238 9.88 11.24 -14.28
N SER A 239 8.91 10.36 -13.97
CA SER A 239 7.53 10.75 -13.65
C SER A 239 7.34 11.20 -12.20
N LEU A 240 8.33 10.93 -11.33
CA LEU A 240 8.32 11.28 -9.91
C LEU A 240 8.91 12.67 -9.72
N ASN A 241 8.04 13.67 -9.60
CA ASN A 241 8.46 15.03 -9.25
C ASN A 241 8.49 15.17 -7.72
N THR A 242 9.44 14.49 -7.06
CA THR A 242 9.58 14.55 -5.60
C THR A 242 10.17 15.90 -5.19
N LYS A 243 9.38 16.70 -4.50
CA LYS A 243 9.90 17.87 -3.80
C LYS A 243 10.71 17.39 -2.59
N LYS A 244 11.85 18.04 -2.34
CA LYS A 244 12.73 17.75 -1.21
C LYS A 244 11.95 17.54 0.10
N GLY A 245 12.20 16.42 0.77
CA GLY A 245 11.64 16.08 2.08
C GLY A 245 10.14 15.75 2.14
N SER A 246 9.40 15.80 1.02
CA SER A 246 7.97 15.49 1.02
C SER A 246 7.70 14.08 0.50
N VAL A 247 6.76 13.37 1.16
CA VAL A 247 6.25 12.10 0.65
C VAL A 247 5.27 12.38 -0.47
N LEU A 248 5.55 11.84 -1.66
CA LEU A 248 4.64 11.86 -2.79
C LEU A 248 3.87 10.54 -2.84
N PHE A 249 2.54 10.59 -2.77
CA PHE A 249 1.67 9.44 -3.03
C PHE A 249 1.01 9.57 -4.40
N LYS A 250 1.10 8.55 -5.22
CA LYS A 250 0.56 8.54 -6.59
C LYS A 250 0.01 7.16 -6.95
N GLU A 251 -1.05 7.14 -7.79
CA GLU A 251 -1.43 5.95 -8.53
C GLU A 251 -0.67 5.97 -9.85
N GLN A 252 -0.02 4.88 -10.19
CA GLN A 252 0.79 4.75 -11.38
C GLN A 252 0.55 3.40 -12.04
N SER A 253 0.40 3.43 -13.38
CA SER A 253 0.33 2.21 -14.19
C SER A 253 1.69 1.97 -14.83
N PHE A 254 2.28 0.81 -14.61
CA PHE A 254 3.50 0.36 -15.28
C PHE A 254 3.52 -1.17 -15.40
N ALA A 255 4.25 -1.69 -16.38
CA ALA A 255 4.26 -3.12 -16.73
C ALA A 255 2.84 -3.73 -16.89
N GLY A 256 1.86 -2.92 -17.35
CA GLY A 256 0.48 -3.38 -17.58
C GLY A 256 -0.37 -3.58 -16.33
N LYS A 257 0.11 -3.20 -15.14
CA LYS A 257 -0.61 -3.27 -13.87
C LYS A 257 -0.69 -1.90 -13.21
N ASP A 258 -1.73 -1.69 -12.41
CA ASP A 258 -1.92 -0.47 -11.60
C ASP A 258 -1.33 -0.66 -10.20
N TYR A 259 -0.61 0.36 -9.73
CA TYR A 259 0.02 0.37 -8.42
C TYR A 259 -0.34 1.64 -7.63
N PHE A 260 -0.46 1.48 -6.33
CA PHE A 260 -0.34 2.58 -5.40
C PHE A 260 1.12 2.68 -4.97
N MET A 261 1.67 3.88 -5.05
CA MET A 261 3.07 4.11 -4.75
C MET A 261 3.24 5.34 -3.87
N ALA A 262 4.12 5.23 -2.87
CA ALA A 262 4.64 6.37 -2.13
C ALA A 262 6.15 6.48 -2.37
N SER A 263 6.65 7.69 -2.51
CA SER A 263 8.09 7.94 -2.72
C SER A 263 8.57 9.15 -1.92
N GLN A 264 9.83 9.13 -1.54
CA GLN A 264 10.49 10.20 -0.81
C GLN A 264 11.96 10.32 -1.20
N SER A 265 12.46 11.54 -1.29
CA SER A 265 13.88 11.80 -1.51
C SER A 265 14.68 11.63 -0.22
N LEU A 266 15.73 10.82 -0.28
CA LEU A 266 16.73 10.59 0.75
C LEU A 266 17.92 11.51 0.46
N GLU A 267 17.84 12.78 0.87
CA GLU A 267 18.80 13.83 0.49
C GLU A 267 20.23 13.47 0.81
N ARG A 268 20.48 12.88 2.00
CA ARG A 268 21.84 12.49 2.45
C ARG A 268 22.49 11.45 1.52
N LEU A 269 21.68 10.64 0.85
CA LEU A 269 22.16 9.57 -0.03
C LEU A 269 22.09 9.97 -1.52
N GLY A 270 21.47 11.08 -1.85
CA GLY A 270 21.21 11.45 -3.24
C GLY A 270 20.28 10.46 -3.97
N LEU A 271 19.50 9.68 -3.22
CA LEU A 271 18.58 8.66 -3.73
C LEU A 271 17.13 9.06 -3.50
N THR A 272 16.24 8.45 -4.26
CA THR A 272 14.80 8.45 -3.99
C THR A 272 14.38 7.03 -3.65
N SER A 273 13.75 6.84 -2.51
CA SER A 273 13.10 5.58 -2.14
C SER A 273 11.64 5.61 -2.56
N ALA A 274 11.11 4.46 -2.96
CA ALA A 274 9.69 4.28 -3.18
C ALA A 274 9.25 2.89 -2.74
N VAL A 275 8.02 2.83 -2.23
CA VAL A 275 7.32 1.59 -1.93
C VAL A 275 6.08 1.54 -2.81
N ALA A 276 5.85 0.41 -3.47
CA ALA A 276 4.70 0.20 -4.31
C ALA A 276 3.98 -1.10 -3.96
N ALA A 277 2.65 -1.04 -4.04
CA ALA A 277 1.77 -2.18 -3.82
C ALA A 277 0.79 -2.32 -4.99
N PRO A 278 0.57 -3.54 -5.53
CA PRO A 278 -0.41 -3.78 -6.59
C PRO A 278 -1.81 -3.37 -6.12
N LYS A 279 -2.47 -2.56 -6.92
CA LYS A 279 -3.83 -2.07 -6.62
C LYS A 279 -4.84 -3.21 -6.51
N GLU A 280 -4.66 -4.26 -7.30
CA GLU A 280 -5.53 -5.44 -7.30
C GLU A 280 -5.56 -6.13 -5.94
N LEU A 281 -4.39 -6.33 -5.29
CA LEU A 281 -4.29 -6.96 -3.97
C LEU A 281 -5.00 -6.14 -2.90
N LEU A 282 -4.85 -4.82 -2.95
CA LEU A 282 -5.50 -3.92 -2.00
C LEU A 282 -7.02 -3.84 -2.24
N LEU A 283 -7.47 -4.01 -3.50
CA LEU A 283 -8.87 -3.99 -3.89
C LEU A 283 -9.57 -5.36 -3.74
N GLU A 284 -8.84 -6.46 -3.63
CA GLU A 284 -9.41 -7.80 -3.49
C GLU A 284 -10.30 -7.92 -2.25
N ASN A 285 -9.85 -7.39 -1.13
CA ASN A 285 -10.65 -7.29 0.10
C ASN A 285 -11.91 -6.44 -0.09
N LEU A 286 -11.86 -5.40 -0.92
CA LEU A 286 -13.02 -4.58 -1.25
C LEU A 286 -14.03 -5.36 -2.08
N ASN A 287 -13.58 -6.11 -3.09
CA ASN A 287 -14.45 -6.92 -3.92
C ASN A 287 -15.18 -8.01 -3.10
N SER A 288 -14.48 -8.63 -2.16
CA SER A 288 -15.08 -9.60 -1.22
C SER A 288 -16.15 -8.94 -0.33
N THR A 289 -15.83 -7.78 0.23
CA THR A 289 -16.77 -7.01 1.07
C THR A 289 -17.97 -6.52 0.26
N LEU A 290 -17.77 -6.05 -0.98
CA LEU A 290 -18.85 -5.65 -1.88
C LEU A 290 -19.77 -6.82 -2.25
N LYS A 291 -19.23 -8.01 -2.53
CA LYS A 291 -20.04 -9.22 -2.78
C LYS A 291 -20.91 -9.56 -1.58
N SER A 292 -20.35 -9.54 -0.37
CA SER A 292 -21.11 -9.78 0.87
C SER A 292 -22.20 -8.73 1.08
N TYR A 293 -21.89 -7.46 0.86
CA TYR A 293 -22.87 -6.38 0.98
C TYR A 293 -23.98 -6.50 -0.05
N LEU A 294 -23.68 -6.83 -1.31
CA LEU A 294 -24.67 -7.08 -2.37
C LEU A 294 -25.59 -8.24 -2.00
N LEU A 295 -25.06 -9.32 -1.44
CA LEU A 295 -25.84 -10.47 -1.02
C LEU A 295 -26.82 -10.11 0.11
N VAL A 296 -26.36 -9.38 1.13
CA VAL A 296 -27.21 -8.88 2.23
C VAL A 296 -28.28 -7.93 1.68
N THR A 297 -27.90 -7.01 0.79
CA THR A 297 -28.84 -6.06 0.18
C THR A 297 -29.91 -6.78 -0.64
N LEU A 298 -29.53 -7.82 -1.39
CA LEU A 298 -30.49 -8.66 -2.14
C LEU A 298 -31.45 -9.40 -1.19
N ALA A 299 -30.96 -9.95 -0.08
CA ALA A 299 -31.80 -10.62 0.90
C ALA A 299 -32.83 -9.64 1.53
N VAL A 300 -32.38 -8.44 1.88
CA VAL A 300 -33.26 -7.37 2.40
C VAL A 300 -34.30 -6.96 1.35
N ALA A 301 -33.89 -6.86 0.07
CA ALA A 301 -34.81 -6.59 -1.03
C ALA A 301 -35.91 -7.63 -1.15
N LEU A 302 -35.55 -8.92 -1.09
CA LEU A 302 -36.53 -10.03 -1.16
C LEU A 302 -37.52 -10.00 0.02
N ILE A 303 -37.03 -9.73 1.24
CA ILE A 303 -37.87 -9.59 2.43
C ILE A 303 -38.83 -8.40 2.26
N ALA A 304 -38.33 -7.24 1.79
CA ALA A 304 -39.15 -6.06 1.54
C ALA A 304 -40.24 -6.31 0.47
N LEU A 305 -39.91 -7.00 -0.61
CA LEU A 305 -40.86 -7.39 -1.64
C LEU A 305 -41.94 -8.34 -1.10
N PHE A 306 -41.55 -9.32 -0.29
CA PHE A 306 -42.49 -10.24 0.35
C PHE A 306 -43.43 -9.49 1.31
N ALA A 307 -42.90 -8.59 2.12
CA ALA A 307 -43.69 -7.74 3.00
C ALA A 307 -44.65 -6.83 2.20
N ALA A 308 -44.20 -6.22 1.12
CA ALA A 308 -45.03 -5.40 0.23
C ALA A 308 -46.17 -6.20 -0.39
N PHE A 309 -45.90 -7.44 -0.80
CA PHE A 309 -46.92 -8.34 -1.31
C PHE A 309 -48.02 -8.66 -0.27
N ILE A 310 -47.62 -8.97 0.98
CA ILE A 310 -48.56 -9.23 2.09
C ILE A 310 -49.37 -7.98 2.39
N ILE A 311 -48.74 -6.82 2.52
CA ILE A 311 -49.41 -5.54 2.81
C ILE A 311 -50.41 -5.19 1.69
N SER A 312 -49.97 -5.29 0.43
CA SER A 312 -50.81 -5.05 -0.75
C SER A 312 -52.04 -5.95 -0.71
N ARG A 313 -51.87 -7.24 -0.37
CA ARG A 313 -52.99 -8.19 -0.27
C ARG A 313 -53.94 -7.87 0.89
N ALA A 314 -53.40 -7.49 2.04
CA ALA A 314 -54.19 -7.16 3.24
C ALA A 314 -55.00 -5.88 3.07
N VAL A 315 -54.44 -4.86 2.40
CA VAL A 315 -55.14 -3.57 2.19
C VAL A 315 -56.13 -3.62 1.04
N THR A 316 -55.78 -4.29 -0.06
CA THR A 316 -56.62 -4.25 -1.26
C THR A 316 -57.85 -5.19 -1.18
N ARG A 317 -57.76 -6.31 -0.46
CA ARG A 317 -58.92 -7.22 -0.30
C ARG A 317 -60.16 -6.55 0.28
N PRO A 318 -60.11 -5.81 1.40
CA PRO A 318 -61.29 -5.13 1.92
C PRO A 318 -61.86 -4.09 0.96
N ILE A 319 -60.97 -3.37 0.25
CA ILE A 319 -61.37 -2.33 -0.72
C ILE A 319 -62.10 -2.96 -1.92
N ASP A 320 -61.60 -4.05 -2.49
CA ASP A 320 -62.25 -4.78 -3.58
C ASP A 320 -63.65 -5.29 -3.15
N THR A 321 -63.75 -5.77 -1.91
CA THR A 321 -65.04 -6.23 -1.34
C THR A 321 -66.04 -5.08 -1.20
N MET A 322 -65.58 -3.90 -0.73
CA MET A 322 -66.39 -2.70 -0.63
C MET A 322 -66.88 -2.21 -2.01
N ILE A 323 -65.98 -2.18 -3.00
CA ILE A 323 -66.33 -1.81 -4.39
C ILE A 323 -67.38 -2.74 -4.97
N LEU A 324 -67.25 -4.06 -4.75
CA LEU A 324 -68.23 -5.04 -5.19
C LEU A 324 -69.60 -4.81 -4.51
N LEU A 325 -69.61 -4.57 -3.20
CA LEU A 325 -70.82 -4.27 -2.44
C LEU A 325 -71.53 -2.98 -2.93
N ILE A 326 -70.75 -1.91 -3.16
CA ILE A 326 -71.28 -0.65 -3.70
C ILE A 326 -71.89 -0.85 -5.09
N ASN A 327 -71.22 -1.65 -5.94
CA ASN A 327 -71.69 -1.94 -7.30
C ASN A 327 -72.97 -2.81 -7.31
N GLU A 328 -73.10 -3.72 -6.35
CA GLU A 328 -74.34 -4.53 -6.16
C GLU A 328 -75.54 -3.72 -5.65
N ILE A 329 -75.25 -2.83 -4.67
CA ILE A 329 -76.23 -1.86 -4.14
C ILE A 329 -76.70 -0.91 -5.26
N SER A 330 -75.80 -0.43 -6.10
CA SER A 330 -76.10 0.46 -7.22
C SER A 330 -76.96 -0.22 -8.30
N LYS A 331 -76.91 -1.56 -8.42
CA LYS A 331 -77.79 -2.36 -9.32
C LYS A 331 -79.15 -2.66 -8.70
N GLY A 332 -79.49 -2.15 -7.54
CA GLY A 332 -80.78 -2.30 -6.89
C GLY A 332 -80.96 -3.59 -6.10
N ASN A 333 -79.94 -4.42 -5.97
CA ASN A 333 -80.00 -5.73 -5.32
C ASN A 333 -79.79 -5.57 -3.79
N ARG A 334 -80.90 -5.24 -3.04
CA ARG A 334 -80.87 -4.98 -1.58
C ARG A 334 -80.72 -6.26 -0.73
N SER A 335 -80.72 -7.44 -1.30
CA SER A 335 -80.59 -8.71 -0.57
C SER A 335 -79.20 -9.20 -0.31
N SER A 336 -78.14 -8.46 -0.76
CA SER A 336 -76.71 -8.81 -0.60
C SER A 336 -76.01 -8.11 0.54
N LEU A 337 -76.74 -7.63 1.59
CA LEU A 337 -76.11 -7.18 2.81
C LEU A 337 -75.37 -8.34 3.51
N PRO A 338 -74.12 -8.24 3.79
CA PRO A 338 -73.39 -9.32 4.43
C PRO A 338 -73.99 -9.64 5.79
N PRO A 339 -74.09 -10.93 6.18
CA PRO A 339 -74.63 -11.33 7.46
C PRO A 339 -73.84 -10.68 8.60
N GLU A 340 -74.52 -10.36 9.73
CA GLU A 340 -73.91 -9.69 10.91
C GLU A 340 -72.62 -10.36 11.41
N SER A 341 -72.38 -11.62 11.05
CA SER A 341 -71.11 -12.31 11.32
C SER A 341 -69.89 -11.65 10.68
N PHE A 342 -70.07 -10.83 9.63
CA PHE A 342 -68.97 -10.13 8.95
C PHE A 342 -68.44 -8.97 9.81
N TYR A 343 -69.29 -8.32 10.59
CA TYR A 343 -68.91 -7.25 11.50
C TYR A 343 -68.31 -7.76 12.83
N ARG A 344 -68.59 -9.01 13.18
CA ARG A 344 -68.09 -9.61 14.42
C ARG A 344 -66.63 -10.05 14.36
N ASN A 345 -66.11 -10.35 13.15
CA ASN A 345 -64.73 -10.73 12.94
C ASN A 345 -63.76 -9.55 12.67
N SER A 346 -64.29 -8.34 12.50
CA SER A 346 -63.50 -7.13 12.32
C SER A 346 -63.20 -6.38 13.63
N ARG A 347 -63.53 -6.94 14.81
CA ARG A 347 -62.87 -6.50 16.05
C ARG A 347 -61.42 -6.99 15.99
N CYS A 348 -60.57 -6.13 15.46
CA CYS A 348 -59.12 -6.29 15.47
C CYS A 348 -58.60 -6.52 16.89
N GLY A 349 -58.45 -7.77 17.24
CA GLY A 349 -57.42 -8.13 18.16
C GLY A 349 -56.09 -7.86 17.45
N PRO A 350 -55.03 -7.43 18.16
CA PRO A 350 -53.76 -7.13 17.56
C PRO A 350 -53.28 -8.34 16.75
N SER A 351 -53.26 -8.17 15.43
CA SER A 351 -52.88 -9.26 14.52
C SER A 351 -51.52 -9.83 14.88
N PRO A 352 -51.31 -11.14 14.87
CA PRO A 352 -50.02 -11.76 15.20
C PRO A 352 -48.85 -11.22 14.36
N LEU A 353 -49.11 -10.60 13.21
CA LEU A 353 -48.12 -9.98 12.34
C LEU A 353 -47.47 -8.71 12.96
N ILE A 354 -48.21 -7.93 13.77
CA ILE A 354 -47.62 -6.76 14.45
C ILE A 354 -46.68 -7.23 15.57
N ARG A 355 -46.95 -8.33 16.24
CA ARG A 355 -46.03 -8.95 17.22
C ARG A 355 -44.76 -9.52 16.57
N CYS A 356 -44.83 -10.05 15.35
CA CYS A 356 -43.64 -10.51 14.61
C CYS A 356 -42.74 -9.36 14.16
N PHE A 357 -43.28 -8.19 13.80
CA PHE A 357 -42.48 -7.04 13.40
C PHE A 357 -41.69 -6.43 14.58
N CYS A 358 -42.25 -6.39 15.77
CA CYS A 358 -41.59 -5.94 16.97
C CYS A 358 -40.52 -6.90 17.51
N SER A 359 -40.54 -8.19 17.13
CA SER A 359 -39.53 -9.18 17.53
C SER A 359 -38.33 -9.25 16.60
N LEU A 360 -38.43 -8.70 15.39
CA LEU A 360 -37.34 -8.69 14.38
C LEU A 360 -36.40 -7.47 14.51
N THR A 361 -36.84 -6.38 15.10
CA THR A 361 -36.04 -5.18 15.32
C THR A 361 -34.76 -5.40 16.14
N PRO A 362 -34.72 -6.22 17.20
CA PRO A 362 -33.48 -6.45 17.95
C PRO A 362 -32.45 -7.32 17.17
N ILE A 363 -32.89 -8.17 16.25
CA ILE A 363 -32.00 -9.07 15.49
C ILE A 363 -31.21 -8.29 14.42
N ILE A 364 -31.83 -7.29 13.80
CA ILE A 364 -31.18 -6.41 12.83
C ILE A 364 -30.15 -5.49 13.53
N GLY A 365 -30.45 -5.02 14.72
CA GLY A 365 -29.52 -4.19 15.54
C GLY A 365 -28.26 -4.96 15.98
N ILE A 366 -28.38 -6.26 16.27
CA ILE A 366 -27.24 -7.10 16.70
C ILE A 366 -26.35 -7.48 15.52
N PHE A 367 -26.90 -7.62 14.32
CA PHE A 367 -26.09 -7.98 13.12
C PHE A 367 -25.26 -6.79 12.61
N ILE A 368 -25.76 -5.56 12.76
CA ILE A 368 -25.04 -4.33 12.39
C ILE A 368 -23.91 -4.03 13.41
N SER A 369 -24.12 -4.31 14.70
CA SER A 369 -23.15 -4.01 15.76
C SER A 369 -21.93 -4.96 15.78
N LYS A 370 -22.03 -6.19 15.27
CA LYS A 370 -20.93 -7.17 15.31
C LYS A 370 -19.96 -7.12 14.12
N ASN A 371 -20.30 -6.41 13.05
CA ASN A 371 -19.48 -6.35 11.83
C ASN A 371 -18.86 -4.97 11.55
N PHE A 372 -18.94 -4.04 12.51
CA PHE A 372 -18.44 -2.66 12.35
C PHE A 372 -17.55 -2.16 13.52
N LEU A 373 -16.86 -3.09 14.21
CA LEU A 373 -15.74 -2.75 15.11
C LEU A 373 -14.46 -3.37 14.59
#